data_1f538b993658aa243e9bc0a3b41f0a23
#
_entry.id   1f538b993658aa243e9bc0a3b41f0a23
#
_cell.length_a   1.000
_cell.length_b   1.000
_cell.length_c   1.000
_cell.angle_alpha   90.00
_cell.angle_beta   90.00
_cell.angle_gamma   90.00
#
_symmetry.space_group_name_H-M   'P 1'
#
loop_
_entity.id
_entity.type
_entity.pdbx_description
1 polymer ?
#
loop_
_entity_poly.entity_id
_entity_poly.type
_entity_poly.pdbx_seq_one_letter_code
_entity_poly.pdbx_strand_id
1 'polypeptide(L)'
;MISRLFGKNKAGFCENSRLISFRYSPGYSDMRGAMHSEELTRNENGGWITVCRDRDSHAEPVVVTVYSVSDAAAEDFTSFLRKSGAASLADRRKDDLFATDYSPWEYEMEFDPPRSGSGRRYIRICEYRKYSKRDYALIRELNSRFRAIRGEKISETVEPD
;
A
#
# COMPACT_ATOMS: atom_id res chain seq x y z
N MET A 1 33.59 -24.85 3.18
CA MET A 1 32.82 -24.05 4.16
C MET A 1 32.31 -22.82 3.43
N ILE A 2 31.07 -22.89 2.93
CA ILE A 2 30.46 -21.82 2.09
C ILE A 2 29.67 -20.94 3.02
N SER A 3 30.22 -19.80 3.38
CA SER A 3 29.52 -18.72 4.09
C SER A 3 28.45 -18.16 3.15
N ARG A 4 27.18 -18.52 3.35
CA ARG A 4 26.06 -17.86 2.71
C ARG A 4 25.97 -16.46 3.28
N LEU A 5 26.40 -15.50 2.49
CA LEU A 5 26.07 -14.09 2.68
C LEU A 5 24.54 -13.94 2.55
N PHE A 6 23.84 -14.03 3.66
CA PHE A 6 22.46 -13.58 3.75
C PHE A 6 22.49 -12.08 3.47
N GLY A 7 22.01 -11.71 2.28
CA GLY A 7 21.76 -10.31 1.96
C GLY A 7 20.84 -9.75 3.04
N LYS A 8 21.35 -8.80 3.81
CA LYS A 8 20.56 -8.05 4.79
C LYS A 8 19.40 -7.42 4.03
N ASN A 9 18.18 -7.84 4.32
CA ASN A 9 16.97 -7.15 3.86
C ASN A 9 17.08 -5.71 4.34
N LYS A 10 17.49 -4.79 3.47
CA LYS A 10 17.73 -3.38 3.81
C LYS A 10 16.46 -2.67 4.30
N ALA A 11 15.29 -3.17 3.93
CA ALA A 11 14.01 -2.63 4.38
C ALA A 11 13.73 -2.84 5.87
N GLY A 12 14.52 -3.66 6.55
CA GLY A 12 14.28 -3.96 7.97
C GLY A 12 12.89 -4.56 8.24
N PHE A 13 12.29 -5.19 7.21
CA PHE A 13 11.01 -5.86 7.33
C PHE A 13 11.17 -7.12 8.18
N CYS A 14 10.42 -7.20 9.26
CA CYS A 14 10.40 -8.40 10.08
C CYS A 14 9.33 -9.36 9.56
N GLU A 15 9.72 -10.60 9.26
CA GLU A 15 8.80 -11.65 8.77
C GLU A 15 7.62 -11.92 9.72
N ASN A 16 7.79 -11.59 11.00
CA ASN A 16 6.77 -11.75 12.05
C ASN A 16 5.98 -10.48 12.36
N SER A 17 6.19 -9.39 11.61
CA SER A 17 5.43 -8.15 11.80
C SER A 17 3.99 -8.33 11.35
N ARG A 18 3.05 -7.81 12.15
CA ARG A 18 1.63 -7.81 11.83
C ARG A 18 1.27 -6.58 11.01
N LEU A 19 0.58 -6.76 9.89
CA LEU A 19 0.05 -5.65 9.12
C LEU A 19 -1.03 -4.92 9.92
N ILE A 20 -0.90 -3.59 10.01
CA ILE A 20 -1.91 -2.68 10.58
C ILE A 20 -2.77 -2.10 9.47
N SER A 21 -2.13 -1.52 8.45
CA SER A 21 -2.80 -0.94 7.29
C SER A 21 -1.96 -1.05 6.02
N PHE A 22 -2.65 -1.01 4.90
CA PHE A 22 -2.05 -0.92 3.56
C PHE A 22 -2.86 0.08 2.75
N ARG A 23 -2.21 1.11 2.20
CA ARG A 23 -2.85 2.15 1.42
C ARG A 23 -2.23 2.25 0.03
N TYR A 24 -3.08 2.46 -0.96
CA TYR A 24 -2.71 2.75 -2.34
C TYR A 24 -3.30 4.07 -2.78
N SER A 25 -2.49 4.89 -3.45
CA SER A 25 -2.91 6.11 -4.13
C SER A 25 -2.33 6.09 -5.55
N PRO A 26 -3.16 6.12 -6.59
CA PRO A 26 -2.67 6.28 -7.96
C PRO A 26 -2.14 7.69 -8.15
N GLY A 27 -1.22 7.86 -9.09
CA GLY A 27 -0.73 9.18 -9.45
C GLY A 27 -1.79 10.01 -10.19
N TYR A 28 -1.75 11.31 -10.01
CA TYR A 28 -2.60 12.28 -10.70
C TYR A 28 -1.77 13.33 -11.41
N SER A 29 -2.17 13.64 -12.62
CA SER A 29 -1.51 14.66 -13.47
C SER A 29 -2.38 15.87 -13.73
N ASP A 30 -3.55 16.01 -13.10
CA ASP A 30 -4.43 17.12 -13.35
C ASP A 30 -4.55 18.08 -12.13
N MET A 31 -4.71 19.36 -12.45
CA MET A 31 -4.88 20.43 -11.45
C MET A 31 -6.33 20.55 -10.95
N ARG A 32 -7.25 19.68 -11.37
CA ARG A 32 -8.68 19.76 -11.01
C ARG A 32 -8.94 19.27 -9.58
N GLY A 33 -7.92 18.65 -8.93
CA GLY A 33 -8.05 18.13 -7.58
C GLY A 33 -8.78 16.80 -7.49
N ALA A 34 -8.75 16.03 -8.57
CA ALA A 34 -9.16 14.63 -8.53
C ALA A 34 -8.36 13.88 -7.46
N MET A 35 -9.01 13.02 -6.73
CA MET A 35 -8.42 12.22 -5.68
C MET A 35 -8.97 10.80 -5.71
N HIS A 36 -8.07 9.84 -5.60
CA HIS A 36 -8.44 8.45 -5.33
C HIS A 36 -7.50 7.87 -4.30
N SER A 37 -8.02 7.15 -3.34
CA SER A 37 -7.21 6.33 -2.44
C SER A 37 -7.97 5.10 -2.01
N GLU A 38 -7.25 4.01 -1.80
CA GLU A 38 -7.78 2.75 -1.30
C GLU A 38 -6.96 2.31 -0.09
N GLU A 39 -7.60 1.97 1.01
CA GLU A 39 -6.93 1.58 2.25
C GLU A 39 -7.53 0.30 2.82
N LEU A 40 -6.69 -0.71 3.03
CA LEU A 40 -7.02 -1.88 3.84
C LEU A 40 -6.71 -1.55 5.31
N THR A 41 -7.72 -1.63 6.16
CA THR A 41 -7.59 -1.33 7.59
C THR A 41 -8.59 -2.14 8.40
N ARG A 42 -8.60 -1.98 9.72
CA ARG A 42 -9.61 -2.60 10.59
C ARG A 42 -10.71 -1.62 10.93
N ASN A 43 -11.94 -2.10 10.97
CA ASN A 43 -13.07 -1.34 11.52
C ASN A 43 -13.06 -1.36 13.05
N GLU A 44 -14.00 -0.65 13.67
CA GLU A 44 -14.14 -0.55 15.12
C GLU A 44 -14.36 -1.92 15.82
N ASN A 45 -14.95 -2.89 15.11
CA ASN A 45 -15.18 -4.25 15.60
C ASN A 45 -13.99 -5.19 15.34
N GLY A 46 -12.89 -4.69 14.79
CA GLY A 46 -11.67 -5.45 14.50
C GLY A 46 -11.71 -6.26 13.20
N GLY A 47 -12.80 -6.22 12.42
CA GLY A 47 -12.88 -6.84 11.10
C GLY A 47 -12.10 -6.05 10.04
N TRP A 48 -11.61 -6.74 9.01
CA TRP A 48 -10.94 -6.09 7.90
C TRP A 48 -11.93 -5.45 6.92
N ILE A 49 -11.60 -4.24 6.49
CA ILE A 49 -12.35 -3.49 5.47
C ILE A 49 -11.40 -2.82 4.49
N THR A 50 -11.88 -2.56 3.28
CA THR A 50 -11.24 -1.63 2.35
C THR A 50 -12.07 -0.35 2.28
N VAL A 51 -11.42 0.78 2.47
CA VAL A 51 -12.01 2.11 2.37
C VAL A 51 -11.49 2.78 1.11
N CYS A 52 -12.38 3.09 0.18
CA CYS A 52 -12.07 3.84 -1.05
C CYS A 52 -12.58 5.26 -0.89
N ARG A 53 -11.75 6.25 -1.21
CA ARG A 53 -12.11 7.66 -1.25
C ARG A 53 -11.89 8.18 -2.64
N ASP A 54 -12.95 8.72 -3.23
CA ASP A 54 -12.97 9.22 -4.60
C ASP A 54 -13.52 10.64 -4.65
N ARG A 55 -12.89 11.47 -5.48
CA ARG A 55 -13.34 12.79 -5.85
C ARG A 55 -12.84 13.14 -7.24
N ASP A 56 -13.72 13.59 -8.12
CA ASP A 56 -13.36 13.92 -9.51
C ASP A 56 -12.77 15.33 -9.66
N SER A 57 -13.13 16.25 -8.76
CA SER A 57 -12.60 17.62 -8.78
C SER A 57 -12.70 18.29 -7.41
N HIS A 58 -12.00 19.40 -7.21
CA HIS A 58 -12.12 20.22 -5.98
C HIS A 58 -13.55 20.73 -5.71
N ALA A 59 -14.38 20.84 -6.75
CA ALA A 59 -15.75 21.31 -6.63
C ALA A 59 -16.74 20.22 -6.19
N GLU A 60 -16.27 18.98 -6.11
CA GLU A 60 -17.11 17.83 -5.76
C GLU A 60 -16.72 17.28 -4.38
N PRO A 61 -17.71 16.77 -3.62
CA PRO A 61 -17.43 16.16 -2.33
C PRO A 61 -16.69 14.83 -2.49
N VAL A 62 -16.01 14.41 -1.43
CA VAL A 62 -15.37 13.10 -1.38
C VAL A 62 -16.42 12.03 -1.14
N VAL A 63 -16.49 11.05 -2.04
CA VAL A 63 -17.32 9.85 -1.86
C VAL A 63 -16.48 8.78 -1.19
N VAL A 64 -16.96 8.26 -0.06
CA VAL A 64 -16.30 7.18 0.70
C VAL A 64 -17.11 5.91 0.55
N THR A 65 -16.50 4.90 -0.06
CA THR A 65 -17.09 3.58 -0.22
C THR A 65 -16.33 2.55 0.61
N VAL A 66 -17.04 1.76 1.40
CA VAL A 66 -16.46 0.72 2.26
C VAL A 66 -16.85 -0.66 1.77
N TYR A 67 -15.87 -1.54 1.69
CA TYR A 67 -16.06 -2.94 1.30
C TYR A 67 -15.60 -3.87 2.43
N SER A 68 -16.28 -5.00 2.60
CA SER A 68 -15.82 -6.06 3.49
C SER A 68 -14.55 -6.72 2.93
N VAL A 69 -13.72 -7.23 3.82
CA VAL A 69 -12.58 -8.09 3.48
C VAL A 69 -12.59 -9.25 4.45
N SER A 70 -12.56 -10.48 3.94
CA SER A 70 -12.49 -11.66 4.80
C SER A 70 -11.12 -11.76 5.49
N ASP A 71 -11.07 -12.34 6.68
CA ASP A 71 -9.80 -12.57 7.38
C ASP A 71 -8.85 -13.43 6.56
N ALA A 72 -9.35 -14.42 5.84
CA ALA A 72 -8.56 -15.25 4.95
C ALA A 72 -7.92 -14.44 3.82
N ALA A 73 -8.69 -13.57 3.16
CA ALA A 73 -8.16 -12.72 2.09
C ALA A 73 -7.10 -11.72 2.60
N ALA A 74 -7.33 -11.12 3.77
CA ALA A 74 -6.37 -10.23 4.41
C ALA A 74 -5.07 -10.95 4.81
N GLU A 75 -5.17 -12.18 5.34
CA GLU A 75 -4.00 -12.98 5.71
C GLU A 75 -3.22 -13.44 4.48
N ASP A 76 -3.88 -13.86 3.41
CA ASP A 76 -3.23 -14.23 2.14
C ASP A 76 -2.49 -13.04 1.55
N PHE A 77 -3.10 -11.85 1.56
CA PHE A 77 -2.44 -10.63 1.11
C PHE A 77 -1.23 -10.26 1.99
N THR A 78 -1.37 -10.33 3.30
CA THR A 78 -0.27 -10.09 4.24
C THR A 78 0.87 -11.08 4.03
N SER A 79 0.55 -12.35 3.82
CA SER A 79 1.52 -13.40 3.51
C SER A 79 2.27 -13.12 2.19
N PHE A 80 1.54 -12.64 1.18
CA PHE A 80 2.15 -12.20 -0.07
C PHE A 80 3.12 -11.03 0.16
N LEU A 81 2.74 -10.00 0.92
CA LEU A 81 3.63 -8.89 1.24
C LEU A 81 4.94 -9.36 1.90
N ARG A 82 4.85 -10.33 2.80
CA ARG A 82 6.02 -10.90 3.48
C ARG A 82 6.92 -11.71 2.55
N LYS A 83 6.34 -12.54 1.68
CA LYS A 83 7.08 -13.52 0.86
C LYS A 83 7.61 -12.94 -0.44
N SER A 84 6.93 -11.94 -1.02
CA SER A 84 7.27 -11.39 -2.33
C SER A 84 8.49 -10.48 -2.34
N GLY A 85 8.90 -9.97 -1.18
CA GLY A 85 9.91 -8.94 -1.07
C GLY A 85 9.41 -7.55 -1.49
N ALA A 86 8.08 -7.32 -1.55
CA ALA A 86 7.50 -6.03 -1.94
C ALA A 86 8.01 -4.86 -1.08
N ALA A 87 8.21 -5.08 0.22
CA ALA A 87 8.76 -4.07 1.12
C ALA A 87 10.14 -3.55 0.70
N SER A 88 10.96 -4.39 0.06
CA SER A 88 12.30 -4.00 -0.42
C SER A 88 12.27 -2.99 -1.56
N LEU A 89 11.13 -2.83 -2.25
CA LEU A 89 10.95 -1.80 -3.29
C LEU A 89 11.12 -0.39 -2.72
N ALA A 90 10.85 -0.18 -1.44
CA ALA A 90 11.06 1.08 -0.75
C ALA A 90 12.54 1.50 -0.67
N ASP A 91 13.47 0.57 -0.82
CA ASP A 91 14.92 0.82 -0.76
C ASP A 91 15.55 1.04 -2.14
N ARG A 92 14.77 1.04 -3.21
CA ARG A 92 15.28 1.35 -4.55
C ARG A 92 15.78 2.79 -4.60
N ARG A 93 16.85 3.03 -5.37
CA ARG A 93 17.44 4.35 -5.55
C ARG A 93 16.38 5.35 -6.02
N LYS A 94 16.39 6.55 -5.46
CA LYS A 94 15.54 7.65 -5.95
C LYS A 94 15.90 7.99 -7.39
N ASP A 95 14.88 8.30 -8.18
CA ASP A 95 15.06 8.88 -9.49
C ASP A 95 15.16 10.39 -9.39
N ASP A 96 16.01 10.99 -10.24
CA ASP A 96 16.26 12.45 -10.25
C ASP A 96 15.19 13.21 -11.07
N LEU A 97 14.11 12.54 -11.48
CA LEU A 97 13.01 13.15 -12.21
C LEU A 97 12.17 14.02 -11.27
N PHE A 98 12.22 15.32 -11.48
CA PHE A 98 11.35 16.30 -10.83
C PHE A 98 10.18 16.63 -11.75
N ALA A 99 8.95 16.35 -11.28
CA ALA A 99 7.73 16.92 -11.84
C ALA A 99 7.02 17.70 -10.73
N THR A 100 6.84 19.00 -10.92
CA THR A 100 6.28 19.91 -9.92
C THR A 100 4.74 19.84 -9.82
N ASP A 101 4.07 19.40 -10.90
CA ASP A 101 2.60 19.43 -11.03
C ASP A 101 1.97 18.02 -11.07
N TYR A 102 2.66 17.04 -10.52
CA TYR A 102 2.29 15.64 -10.60
C TYR A 102 2.36 14.98 -9.22
N SER A 103 1.26 14.36 -8.80
CA SER A 103 1.24 13.48 -7.64
C SER A 103 1.62 12.06 -8.06
N PRO A 104 2.72 11.50 -7.52
CA PRO A 104 3.15 10.15 -7.84
C PRO A 104 2.15 9.12 -7.32
N TRP A 105 2.10 7.95 -7.99
CA TRP A 105 1.48 6.81 -7.35
C TRP A 105 2.33 6.36 -6.15
N GLU A 106 1.65 5.86 -5.11
CA GLU A 106 2.33 5.37 -3.92
C GLU A 106 1.57 4.25 -3.21
N TYR A 107 2.34 3.41 -2.53
CA TYR A 107 1.85 2.43 -1.56
C TYR A 107 2.47 2.72 -0.20
N GLU A 108 1.65 2.70 0.82
CA GLU A 108 2.06 2.87 2.21
C GLU A 108 1.63 1.64 3.00
N MET A 109 2.53 1.13 3.84
CA MET A 109 2.28 -0.02 4.68
C MET A 109 2.68 0.31 6.11
N GLU A 110 1.81 0.01 7.05
CA GLU A 110 2.10 0.12 8.48
C GLU A 110 2.07 -1.26 9.12
N PHE A 111 3.08 -1.56 9.92
CA PHE A 111 3.20 -2.82 10.65
C PHE A 111 3.38 -2.58 12.14
N ASP A 112 2.83 -3.48 12.96
CA ASP A 112 3.21 -3.55 14.36
C ASP A 112 4.70 -3.87 14.45
N PRO A 113 5.48 -3.11 15.24
CA PRO A 113 6.88 -3.44 15.47
C PRO A 113 6.95 -4.81 16.15
N PRO A 114 7.89 -5.68 15.74
CA PRO A 114 8.13 -6.92 16.44
C PRO A 114 8.58 -6.61 17.87
N ARG A 115 8.26 -7.48 18.81
CA ARG A 115 8.67 -7.36 20.22
C ARG A 115 10.18 -7.21 20.41
N SER A 116 10.98 -7.62 19.42
CA SER A 116 12.45 -7.51 19.40
C SER A 116 13.01 -6.16 18.93
N GLY A 117 12.18 -5.19 18.61
CA GLY A 117 12.60 -3.81 18.33
C GLY A 117 13.37 -3.57 17.02
N SER A 118 13.58 -4.58 16.16
CA SER A 118 14.26 -4.43 14.87
C SER A 118 13.27 -4.54 13.72
N GLY A 119 12.95 -3.42 13.09
CA GLY A 119 12.09 -3.38 11.91
C GLY A 119 11.48 -2.00 11.69
N ARG A 120 11.17 -1.68 10.45
CA ARG A 120 10.45 -0.44 10.11
C ARG A 120 8.97 -0.64 10.35
N ARG A 121 8.38 0.24 11.14
CA ARG A 121 6.94 0.32 11.31
C ARG A 121 6.23 0.79 10.05
N TYR A 122 6.86 1.67 9.30
CA TYR A 122 6.28 2.33 8.14
C TYR A 122 7.15 2.13 6.89
N ILE A 123 6.52 1.73 5.79
CA ILE A 123 7.15 1.50 4.50
C ILE A 123 6.38 2.26 3.43
N ARG A 124 7.09 3.02 2.61
CA ARG A 124 6.54 3.76 1.49
C ARG A 124 7.24 3.40 0.18
N ILE A 125 6.46 2.97 -0.80
CA ILE A 125 6.89 2.70 -2.18
C ILE A 125 6.25 3.77 -3.05
N CYS A 126 7.03 4.50 -3.83
CA CYS A 126 6.51 5.57 -4.68
C CYS A 126 7.19 5.60 -6.05
N GLU A 127 6.55 6.25 -7.01
CA GLU A 127 6.96 6.29 -8.42
C GLU A 127 8.39 6.83 -8.65
N TYR A 128 8.85 7.76 -7.82
CA TYR A 128 10.16 8.41 -7.99
C TYR A 128 11.35 7.53 -7.59
N ARG A 129 11.32 6.25 -7.96
CA ARG A 129 12.42 5.31 -7.73
C ARG A 129 12.77 4.58 -9.00
N LYS A 130 14.03 4.15 -9.11
CA LYS A 130 14.53 3.37 -10.24
C LYS A 130 14.15 1.91 -10.06
N TYR A 131 13.11 1.48 -10.78
CA TYR A 131 12.62 0.11 -10.78
C TYR A 131 13.11 -0.66 -12.01
N SER A 132 13.49 -1.91 -11.80
CA SER A 132 13.75 -2.87 -12.87
C SER A 132 12.44 -3.39 -13.48
N LYS A 133 12.53 -4.09 -14.62
CA LYS A 133 11.36 -4.79 -15.21
C LYS A 133 10.71 -5.76 -14.22
N ARG A 134 11.53 -6.44 -13.40
CA ARG A 134 11.06 -7.35 -12.35
C ARG A 134 10.34 -6.61 -11.23
N ASP A 135 10.85 -5.46 -10.83
CA ASP A 135 10.20 -4.60 -9.84
C ASP A 135 8.83 -4.13 -10.33
N TYR A 136 8.70 -3.69 -11.57
CA TYR A 136 7.41 -3.32 -12.16
C TYR A 136 6.43 -4.50 -12.27
N ALA A 137 6.92 -5.70 -12.53
CA ALA A 137 6.08 -6.90 -12.51
C ALA A 137 5.53 -7.16 -11.10
N LEU A 138 6.36 -7.00 -10.07
CA LEU A 138 5.95 -7.14 -8.66
C LEU A 138 4.95 -6.04 -8.26
N ILE A 139 5.14 -4.79 -8.70
CA ILE A 139 4.20 -3.69 -8.45
C ILE A 139 2.83 -4.00 -9.08
N ARG A 140 2.79 -4.50 -10.31
CA ARG A 140 1.53 -4.91 -10.95
C ARG A 140 0.84 -6.05 -10.21
N GLU A 141 1.60 -7.04 -9.75
CA GLU A 141 1.06 -8.14 -8.95
C GLU A 141 0.52 -7.64 -7.61
N LEU A 142 1.25 -6.75 -6.94
CA LEU A 142 0.82 -6.11 -5.69
C LEU A 142 -0.53 -5.42 -5.86
N ASN A 143 -0.68 -4.62 -6.91
CA ASN A 143 -1.93 -3.92 -7.20
C ASN A 143 -3.08 -4.90 -7.52
N SER A 144 -2.82 -5.91 -8.33
CA SER A 144 -3.81 -6.94 -8.66
C SER A 144 -4.31 -7.69 -7.43
N ARG A 145 -3.40 -8.11 -6.55
CA ARG A 145 -3.74 -8.82 -5.32
C ARG A 145 -4.48 -7.94 -4.33
N PHE A 146 -4.07 -6.68 -4.19
CA PHE A 146 -4.76 -5.73 -3.33
C PHE A 146 -6.21 -5.49 -3.76
N ARG A 147 -6.46 -5.37 -5.05
CA ARG A 147 -7.83 -5.23 -5.58
C ARG A 147 -8.68 -6.51 -5.40
N ALA A 148 -8.04 -7.67 -5.47
CA ALA A 148 -8.73 -8.96 -5.38
C ALA A 148 -9.24 -9.29 -3.97
N ILE A 149 -8.75 -8.65 -2.90
CA ILE A 149 -9.22 -8.92 -1.52
C ILE A 149 -10.56 -8.29 -1.21
N ARG A 150 -11.01 -7.32 -2.02
CA ARG A 150 -12.27 -6.59 -1.83
C ARG A 150 -13.46 -7.53 -1.97
N GLY A 151 -14.28 -7.56 -0.93
CA GLY A 151 -15.55 -8.31 -0.90
C GLY A 151 -16.77 -7.45 -1.23
N GLU A 152 -17.84 -7.60 -0.49
CA GLU A 152 -19.10 -6.90 -0.71
C GLU A 152 -19.03 -5.44 -0.24
N LYS A 153 -19.74 -4.56 -0.95
CA LYS A 153 -19.93 -3.17 -0.54
C LYS A 153 -20.77 -3.10 0.72
N ILE A 154 -20.25 -2.49 1.77
CA ILE A 154 -20.93 -2.29 3.05
C ILE A 154 -21.70 -0.98 3.07
N SER A 155 -21.04 0.11 2.65
CA SER A 155 -21.61 1.46 2.72
C SER A 155 -21.01 2.37 1.66
N GLU A 156 -21.72 3.46 1.40
CA GLU A 156 -21.26 4.60 0.61
C GLU A 156 -21.78 5.87 1.27
N THR A 157 -20.88 6.79 1.54
CA THR A 157 -21.18 8.07 2.20
C THR A 157 -20.45 9.20 1.50
N VAL A 158 -20.95 10.40 1.69
CA VAL A 158 -20.30 11.62 1.19
C VAL A 158 -19.73 12.36 2.40
N GLU A 159 -18.43 12.64 2.37
CA GLU A 159 -17.80 13.45 3.43
C GLU A 159 -18.31 14.89 3.29
N PRO A 160 -18.75 15.54 4.40
CA PRO A 160 -19.07 16.95 4.36
C PRO A 160 -17.81 17.79 4.07
N ASP A 161 -18.00 18.88 3.32
CA ASP A 161 -16.95 19.87 3.04
C ASP A 161 -16.41 20.53 4.31
#